data_0adbace663ae5e0a2f6a67f889108a2c
#
_entry.id   0adbace663ae5e0a2f6a67f889108a2c
#
_cell.length_a   1.000
_cell.length_b   1.000
_cell.length_c   1.000
_cell.angle_alpha   90.00
_cell.angle_beta   90.00
_cell.angle_gamma   90.00
#
_symmetry.space_group_name_H-M   'P 1'
#
loop_
_entity.id
_entity.type
_entity.pdbx_description
1 polymer ?
#
loop_
_entity_poly.entity_id
_entity_poly.type
_entity_poly.pdbx_seq_one_letter_code
_entity_poly.pdbx_strand_id
1 'polypeptide(L)'
;MSIDNQTQLTYLYSFLSYSYEAGHGGPGELLLPLIKRSIVTIQKEHFSIPEIRDEIKSLFSKEFPLIIIQKEFNKLLSQNLIQISSTQQAKEVKYTVVQELESYESEYTVSVKVVDHFIAELKLFIQQKDKKFSNINTSSVVKRLEEYCKKYFSGILLFLTENAELDFSEQISEKKEFEAFIDEFIQKVKSDSMLFDGFSQIFHGVTLLNIFEKSFELTNLDDYQLGEKVFFLDTNILLRILELQSDYYNQAGKELYDILLKYKFQMKAFRITIDELESLIRGYKYNHVYFLKGRDISHIYQIFKDNDFMPADIDRIIDNVHDKLKKLKIDIVDDDNIENVDYYTF
;
A
#
# COMPACT_ATOMS: atom_id res chain seq x y z
N MET A 1 -23.70 -22.02 -6.87
CA MET A 1 -23.71 -20.71 -7.53
C MET A 1 -22.28 -20.26 -7.71
N SER A 2 -21.79 -20.05 -8.93
CA SER A 2 -20.46 -19.45 -9.13
C SER A 2 -20.56 -17.98 -8.74
N ILE A 3 -19.79 -17.59 -7.74
CA ILE A 3 -19.59 -16.18 -7.38
C ILE A 3 -18.91 -15.52 -8.59
N ASP A 4 -19.37 -14.35 -9.01
CA ASP A 4 -18.74 -13.66 -10.14
C ASP A 4 -17.33 -13.12 -9.75
N ASN A 5 -16.46 -12.95 -10.73
CA ASN A 5 -15.07 -12.55 -10.52
C ASN A 5 -14.93 -11.22 -9.76
N GLN A 6 -15.88 -10.29 -9.91
CA GLN A 6 -15.81 -8.99 -9.23
C GLN A 6 -16.16 -9.11 -7.75
N THR A 7 -17.11 -9.97 -7.41
CA THR A 7 -17.42 -10.29 -6.00
C THR A 7 -16.23 -10.97 -5.31
N GLN A 8 -15.52 -11.86 -6.02
CA GLN A 8 -14.30 -12.49 -5.51
C GLN A 8 -13.17 -11.47 -5.28
N LEU A 9 -13.01 -10.47 -6.18
CA LEU A 9 -12.04 -9.38 -5.99
C LEU A 9 -12.39 -8.51 -4.77
N THR A 10 -13.67 -8.25 -4.53
CA THR A 10 -14.11 -7.52 -3.34
C THR A 10 -13.71 -8.25 -2.05
N TYR A 11 -13.84 -9.57 -2.05
CA TYR A 11 -13.38 -10.39 -0.93
C TYR A 11 -11.86 -10.34 -0.75
N LEU A 12 -11.11 -10.27 -1.85
CA LEU A 12 -9.67 -10.05 -1.78
C LEU A 12 -9.34 -8.69 -1.14
N TYR A 13 -10.05 -7.62 -1.51
CA TYR A 13 -9.83 -6.30 -0.91
C TYR A 13 -10.08 -6.30 0.60
N SER A 14 -11.21 -6.88 1.04
CA SER A 14 -11.52 -7.03 2.46
C SER A 14 -10.42 -7.81 3.19
N PHE A 15 -9.92 -8.87 2.58
CA PHE A 15 -8.91 -9.73 3.17
C PHE A 15 -7.55 -9.03 3.29
N LEU A 16 -7.12 -8.31 2.26
CA LEU A 16 -5.86 -7.55 2.28
C LEU A 16 -5.91 -6.42 3.31
N SER A 17 -7.03 -5.69 3.38
CA SER A 17 -7.21 -4.63 4.38
C SER A 17 -7.15 -5.21 5.80
N TYR A 18 -7.90 -6.27 6.06
CA TYR A 18 -7.87 -6.96 7.36
C TYR A 18 -6.46 -7.43 7.73
N SER A 19 -5.74 -8.07 6.79
CA SER A 19 -4.38 -8.56 7.03
C SER A 19 -3.41 -7.43 7.38
N TYR A 20 -3.57 -6.27 6.73
CA TYR A 20 -2.77 -5.09 7.02
C TYR A 20 -3.07 -4.53 8.42
N GLU A 21 -4.34 -4.40 8.78
CA GLU A 21 -4.77 -3.92 10.11
C GLU A 21 -4.34 -4.87 11.24
N ALA A 22 -4.26 -6.18 10.96
CA ALA A 22 -3.75 -7.18 11.90
C ALA A 22 -2.22 -7.12 12.11
N GLY A 23 -1.53 -6.14 11.48
CA GLY A 23 -0.10 -5.88 11.69
C GLY A 23 0.85 -6.70 10.80
N HIS A 24 0.35 -7.31 9.73
CA HIS A 24 1.19 -7.93 8.72
C HIS A 24 1.84 -6.84 7.84
N GLY A 25 3.06 -6.41 8.18
CA GLY A 25 3.66 -5.17 7.69
C GLY A 25 4.37 -5.25 6.33
N GLY A 26 4.72 -6.44 5.85
CA GLY A 26 5.44 -6.61 4.59
C GLY A 26 4.55 -7.10 3.43
N PRO A 27 4.82 -6.73 2.16
CA PRO A 27 4.03 -7.19 1.03
C PRO A 27 3.80 -8.70 1.01
N GLY A 28 4.84 -9.51 1.28
CA GLY A 28 4.71 -10.97 1.37
C GLY A 28 3.85 -11.41 2.55
N GLU A 29 3.96 -10.75 3.69
CA GLU A 29 3.21 -11.11 4.91
C GLU A 29 1.70 -10.93 4.73
N LEU A 30 1.28 -9.95 3.94
CA LEU A 30 -0.12 -9.75 3.59
C LEU A 30 -0.71 -10.92 2.78
N LEU A 31 0.13 -11.71 2.09
CA LEU A 31 -0.31 -12.89 1.35
C LEU A 31 -0.36 -14.16 2.23
N LEU A 32 0.32 -14.16 3.36
CA LEU A 32 0.41 -15.34 4.21
C LEU A 32 -0.97 -15.83 4.70
N PRO A 33 -1.89 -14.97 5.15
CA PRO A 33 -3.25 -15.38 5.48
C PRO A 33 -4.03 -15.94 4.28
N LEU A 34 -3.86 -15.38 3.06
CA LEU A 34 -4.47 -15.90 1.83
C LEU A 34 -3.99 -17.33 1.53
N ILE A 35 -2.68 -17.57 1.67
CA ILE A 35 -2.06 -18.87 1.47
C ILE A 35 -2.58 -19.86 2.52
N LYS A 36 -2.59 -19.49 3.80
CA LYS A 36 -3.12 -20.34 4.88
C LYS A 36 -4.57 -20.72 4.61
N ARG A 37 -5.42 -19.76 4.25
CA ARG A 37 -6.82 -20.01 3.89
C ARG A 37 -6.94 -20.97 2.72
N SER A 38 -6.15 -20.78 1.66
CA SER A 38 -6.18 -21.67 0.49
C SER A 38 -5.76 -23.09 0.83
N ILE A 39 -4.75 -23.26 1.71
CA ILE A 39 -4.36 -24.60 2.20
C ILE A 39 -5.52 -25.27 2.95
N VAL A 40 -6.21 -24.54 3.83
CA VAL A 40 -7.36 -25.07 4.57
C VAL A 40 -8.52 -25.40 3.63
N THR A 41 -8.80 -24.54 2.63
CA THR A 41 -9.93 -24.70 1.71
C THR A 41 -9.75 -25.87 0.76
N ILE A 42 -8.51 -26.14 0.30
CA ILE A 42 -8.24 -27.23 -0.64
C ILE A 42 -8.49 -28.61 -0.05
N GLN A 43 -8.50 -28.75 1.27
CA GLN A 43 -8.79 -29.98 2.03
C GLN A 43 -8.03 -31.21 1.53
N LYS A 44 -6.79 -31.04 1.05
CA LYS A 44 -5.91 -32.12 0.60
C LYS A 44 -4.90 -32.47 1.68
N GLU A 45 -4.64 -33.76 1.90
CA GLU A 45 -3.55 -34.21 2.77
C GLU A 45 -2.17 -33.78 2.23
N HIS A 46 -2.02 -33.83 0.89
CA HIS A 46 -0.81 -33.42 0.20
C HIS A 46 -1.14 -32.39 -0.88
N PHE A 47 -0.44 -31.29 -0.91
CA PHE A 47 -0.64 -30.20 -1.87
C PHE A 47 0.70 -29.62 -2.37
N SER A 48 0.66 -28.94 -3.49
CA SER A 48 1.78 -28.25 -4.10
C SER A 48 1.56 -26.75 -4.20
N ILE A 49 2.63 -25.99 -4.43
CA ILE A 49 2.52 -24.55 -4.60
C ILE A 49 1.67 -24.14 -5.81
N PRO A 50 1.77 -24.82 -6.99
CA PRO A 50 0.85 -24.56 -8.09
C PRO A 50 -0.62 -24.79 -7.73
N GLU A 51 -0.94 -25.86 -6.99
CA GLU A 51 -2.32 -26.12 -6.53
C GLU A 51 -2.83 -25.01 -5.63
N ILE A 52 -1.99 -24.48 -4.73
CA ILE A 52 -2.36 -23.35 -3.87
C ILE A 52 -2.54 -22.06 -4.67
N ARG A 53 -1.70 -21.79 -5.68
CA ARG A 53 -1.90 -20.65 -6.58
C ARG A 53 -3.25 -20.74 -7.30
N ASP A 54 -3.58 -21.92 -7.80
CA ASP A 54 -4.83 -22.14 -8.53
C ASP A 54 -6.04 -22.01 -7.59
N GLU A 55 -5.91 -22.42 -6.31
CA GLU A 55 -6.93 -22.21 -5.30
C GLU A 55 -7.10 -20.72 -4.94
N ILE A 56 -6.00 -19.98 -4.78
CA ILE A 56 -6.05 -18.51 -4.59
C ILE A 56 -6.79 -17.85 -5.76
N LYS A 57 -6.48 -18.23 -6.99
CA LYS A 57 -7.16 -17.74 -8.18
C LYS A 57 -8.64 -18.08 -8.18
N SER A 58 -9.01 -19.27 -7.74
CA SER A 58 -10.41 -19.70 -7.61
C SER A 58 -11.18 -18.90 -6.56
N LEU A 59 -10.57 -18.66 -5.41
CA LEU A 59 -11.19 -17.93 -4.29
C LEU A 59 -11.31 -16.43 -4.53
N PHE A 60 -10.31 -15.81 -5.18
CA PHE A 60 -10.14 -14.37 -5.22
C PHE A 60 -10.06 -13.77 -6.63
N SER A 61 -10.21 -14.59 -7.67
CA SER A 61 -10.09 -14.17 -9.09
C SER A 61 -8.77 -13.48 -9.43
N LYS A 62 -7.72 -13.74 -8.66
CA LYS A 62 -6.40 -13.13 -8.85
C LYS A 62 -5.31 -14.18 -8.82
N GLU A 63 -4.39 -14.07 -9.77
CA GLU A 63 -3.22 -14.95 -9.86
C GLU A 63 -1.98 -14.22 -9.33
N PHE A 64 -1.27 -14.87 -8.41
CA PHE A 64 -0.01 -14.36 -7.88
C PHE A 64 1.17 -15.15 -8.42
N PRO A 65 2.34 -14.52 -8.66
CA PRO A 65 3.54 -15.22 -9.12
C PRO A 65 3.96 -16.32 -8.16
N LEU A 66 4.33 -17.48 -8.73
CA LEU A 66 4.74 -18.65 -7.93
C LEU A 66 5.90 -18.36 -7.00
N ILE A 67 6.84 -17.50 -7.41
CA ILE A 67 8.02 -17.17 -6.63
C ILE A 67 7.66 -16.48 -5.29
N ILE A 68 6.58 -15.71 -5.27
CA ILE A 68 6.13 -15.01 -4.06
C ILE A 68 5.44 -15.99 -3.13
N ILE A 69 4.56 -16.83 -3.69
CA ILE A 69 3.93 -17.91 -2.93
C ILE A 69 5.02 -18.81 -2.34
N GLN A 70 6.04 -19.17 -3.11
CA GLN A 70 7.19 -19.96 -2.66
C GLN A 70 7.92 -19.32 -1.48
N LYS A 71 8.14 -18.01 -1.53
CA LYS A 71 8.79 -17.27 -0.44
C LYS A 71 8.00 -17.39 0.87
N GLU A 72 6.68 -17.22 0.80
CA GLU A 72 5.83 -17.33 1.98
C GLU A 72 5.69 -18.78 2.47
N PHE A 73 5.70 -19.76 1.57
CA PHE A 73 5.81 -21.18 1.94
C PHE A 73 7.07 -21.50 2.74
N ASN A 74 8.20 -20.88 2.39
CA ASN A 74 9.44 -21.04 3.16
C ASN A 74 9.30 -20.52 4.60
N LYS A 75 8.49 -19.48 4.83
CA LYS A 75 8.16 -19.02 6.18
C LYS A 75 7.32 -20.07 6.94
N LEU A 76 6.28 -20.63 6.30
CA LEU A 76 5.47 -21.69 6.92
C LEU A 76 6.32 -22.93 7.27
N LEU A 77 7.27 -23.29 6.41
CA LEU A 77 8.25 -24.36 6.69
C LEU A 77 9.12 -24.01 7.89
N SER A 78 9.68 -22.79 7.95
CA SER A 78 10.54 -22.37 9.06
C SER A 78 9.80 -22.29 10.39
N GLN A 79 8.49 -22.06 10.36
CA GLN A 79 7.60 -22.07 11.53
C GLN A 79 7.11 -23.47 11.90
N ASN A 80 7.49 -24.53 11.17
CA ASN A 80 7.00 -25.91 11.32
C ASN A 80 5.48 -26.05 11.22
N LEU A 81 4.82 -25.17 10.46
CA LEU A 81 3.37 -25.25 10.22
C LEU A 81 3.05 -26.24 9.10
N ILE A 82 3.97 -26.35 8.13
CA ILE A 82 3.93 -27.33 7.05
C ILE A 82 5.27 -28.07 6.96
N GLN A 83 5.28 -29.23 6.36
CA GLN A 83 6.50 -29.99 6.06
C GLN A 83 6.50 -30.52 4.63
N ILE A 84 7.69 -30.80 4.08
CA ILE A 84 7.81 -31.46 2.81
C ILE A 84 7.42 -32.94 2.99
N SER A 85 6.40 -33.40 2.27
CA SER A 85 6.08 -34.81 2.24
C SER A 85 7.08 -35.53 1.34
N SER A 86 7.88 -36.43 1.90
CA SER A 86 8.92 -37.18 1.21
C SER A 86 8.30 -38.15 0.20
N THR A 87 8.13 -37.74 -1.04
CA THR A 87 7.96 -38.65 -2.18
C THR A 87 9.19 -38.54 -3.04
N GLN A 88 10.13 -39.48 -2.85
CA GLN A 88 11.42 -39.54 -3.59
C GLN A 88 11.29 -39.71 -5.12
N GLN A 89 10.08 -39.73 -5.69
CA GLN A 89 9.86 -39.98 -7.13
C GLN A 89 8.95 -38.95 -7.84
N ALA A 90 8.48 -37.91 -7.16
CA ALA A 90 7.57 -36.94 -7.78
C ALA A 90 8.34 -35.80 -8.48
N LYS A 91 7.94 -35.47 -9.72
CA LYS A 91 8.41 -34.29 -10.45
C LYS A 91 8.09 -32.96 -9.74
N GLU A 92 7.30 -32.99 -8.69
CA GLU A 92 6.75 -31.84 -7.99
C GLU A 92 6.85 -32.03 -6.47
N VAL A 93 7.33 -31.00 -5.77
CA VAL A 93 7.41 -31.01 -4.32
C VAL A 93 6.02 -30.94 -3.74
N LYS A 94 5.67 -31.85 -2.83
CA LYS A 94 4.40 -31.87 -2.10
C LYS A 94 4.65 -31.49 -0.63
N TYR A 95 3.65 -30.85 -0.05
CA TYR A 95 3.66 -30.38 1.34
C TYR A 95 2.48 -30.98 2.10
N THR A 96 2.62 -31.11 3.40
CA THR A 96 1.56 -31.49 4.35
C THR A 96 1.47 -30.50 5.49
N VAL A 97 0.29 -30.32 6.03
CA VAL A 97 0.08 -29.53 7.25
C VAL A 97 0.54 -30.35 8.46
N VAL A 98 1.32 -29.75 9.35
CA VAL A 98 1.82 -30.37 10.59
C VAL A 98 1.05 -29.87 11.80
N GLN A 99 0.69 -28.60 11.80
CA GLN A 99 -0.05 -27.94 12.88
C GLN A 99 -1.29 -27.27 12.33
N GLU A 100 -2.30 -27.11 13.15
CA GLU A 100 -3.52 -26.40 12.78
C GLU A 100 -3.18 -24.98 12.31
N LEU A 101 -3.60 -24.66 11.09
CA LEU A 101 -3.42 -23.32 10.52
C LEU A 101 -4.58 -22.45 10.96
N GLU A 102 -4.26 -21.33 11.60
CA GLU A 102 -5.26 -20.30 11.87
C GLU A 102 -5.89 -19.84 10.54
N SER A 103 -7.19 -19.99 10.42
CA SER A 103 -7.91 -19.70 9.17
C SER A 103 -8.37 -18.25 9.06
N TYR A 104 -8.35 -17.48 10.16
CA TYR A 104 -8.93 -16.12 10.26
C TYR A 104 -10.38 -16.03 9.74
N GLU A 105 -11.10 -17.16 9.76
CA GLU A 105 -12.41 -17.30 9.09
C GLU A 105 -13.48 -16.40 9.73
N SER A 106 -13.44 -16.23 11.05
CA SER A 106 -14.42 -15.42 11.79
C SER A 106 -14.26 -13.93 11.46
N GLU A 107 -13.05 -13.42 11.54
CA GLU A 107 -12.71 -12.03 11.30
C GLU A 107 -12.88 -11.68 9.82
N TYR A 108 -12.44 -12.55 8.95
CA TYR A 108 -12.65 -12.41 7.52
C TYR A 108 -14.13 -12.35 7.16
N THR A 109 -14.96 -13.20 7.76
CA THR A 109 -16.42 -13.21 7.53
C THR A 109 -17.06 -11.88 7.96
N VAL A 110 -16.58 -11.26 9.04
CA VAL A 110 -17.04 -9.94 9.48
C VAL A 110 -16.65 -8.87 8.47
N SER A 111 -15.37 -8.85 8.06
CA SER A 111 -14.85 -7.90 7.06
C SER A 111 -15.63 -7.96 5.74
N VAL A 112 -15.88 -9.16 5.22
CA VAL A 112 -16.68 -9.37 4.00
C VAL A 112 -18.09 -8.80 4.15
N LYS A 113 -18.76 -9.03 5.27
CA LYS A 113 -20.13 -8.50 5.50
C LYS A 113 -20.18 -6.97 5.50
N VAL A 114 -19.16 -6.32 6.06
CA VAL A 114 -19.05 -4.86 6.09
C VAL A 114 -18.90 -4.30 4.67
N VAL A 115 -18.04 -4.92 3.87
CA VAL A 115 -17.84 -4.52 2.47
C VAL A 115 -19.06 -4.82 1.60
N ASP A 116 -19.68 -6.00 1.76
CA ASP A 116 -20.89 -6.35 1.02
C ASP A 116 -22.04 -5.37 1.33
N HIS A 117 -22.19 -4.98 2.58
CA HIS A 117 -23.18 -3.99 2.98
C HIS A 117 -22.92 -2.63 2.31
N PHE A 118 -21.69 -2.13 2.34
CA PHE A 118 -21.32 -0.89 1.66
C PHE A 118 -21.66 -0.94 0.16
N ILE A 119 -21.29 -2.01 -0.53
CA ILE A 119 -21.55 -2.16 -1.97
C ILE A 119 -23.05 -2.23 -2.26
N ALA A 120 -23.82 -2.91 -1.42
CA ALA A 120 -25.28 -3.00 -1.58
C ALA A 120 -25.93 -1.62 -1.44
N GLU A 121 -25.54 -0.84 -0.44
CA GLU A 121 -26.06 0.50 -0.19
C GLU A 121 -25.64 1.49 -1.30
N LEU A 122 -24.38 1.45 -1.74
CA LEU A 122 -23.90 2.24 -2.87
C LEU A 122 -24.71 1.93 -4.14
N LYS A 123 -24.96 0.65 -4.43
CA LYS A 123 -25.74 0.23 -5.58
C LYS A 123 -27.18 0.76 -5.51
N LEU A 124 -27.84 0.63 -4.36
CA LEU A 124 -29.18 1.15 -4.14
C LEU A 124 -29.22 2.67 -4.32
N PHE A 125 -28.25 3.38 -3.78
CA PHE A 125 -28.13 4.83 -3.93
C PHE A 125 -28.03 5.24 -5.39
N ILE A 126 -27.17 4.59 -6.19
CA ILE A 126 -26.98 4.90 -7.61
C ILE A 126 -28.26 4.60 -8.40
N GLN A 127 -28.94 3.49 -8.12
CA GLN A 127 -30.20 3.13 -8.75
C GLN A 127 -31.32 4.16 -8.48
N GLN A 128 -31.32 4.78 -7.30
CA GLN A 128 -32.29 5.82 -6.94
C GLN A 128 -32.00 7.16 -7.60
N LYS A 129 -30.71 7.46 -7.87
CA LYS A 129 -30.29 8.74 -8.46
C LYS A 129 -30.65 8.89 -9.93
N ASP A 130 -30.52 7.83 -10.73
CA ASP A 130 -30.81 7.89 -12.16
C ASP A 130 -31.36 6.57 -12.68
N LYS A 131 -32.51 6.67 -13.37
CA LYS A 131 -33.22 5.54 -14.00
C LYS A 131 -32.36 4.73 -14.98
N LYS A 132 -31.36 5.36 -15.61
CA LYS A 132 -30.42 4.64 -16.50
C LYS A 132 -29.58 3.58 -15.79
N PHE A 133 -29.42 3.70 -14.48
CA PHE A 133 -28.72 2.73 -13.65
C PHE A 133 -29.63 1.76 -12.89
N SER A 134 -30.95 1.79 -13.13
CA SER A 134 -31.91 0.93 -12.42
C SER A 134 -31.56 -0.57 -12.48
N ASN A 135 -30.93 -1.01 -13.57
CA ASN A 135 -30.53 -2.41 -13.80
C ASN A 135 -29.02 -2.65 -13.62
N ILE A 136 -28.29 -1.73 -12.97
CA ILE A 136 -26.86 -1.93 -12.75
C ILE A 136 -26.62 -3.16 -11.86
N ASN A 137 -25.72 -4.03 -12.31
CA ASN A 137 -25.32 -5.18 -11.49
C ASN A 137 -24.18 -4.82 -10.51
N THR A 138 -24.02 -5.62 -9.48
CA THR A 138 -23.01 -5.44 -8.43
C THR A 138 -21.59 -5.40 -9.00
N SER A 139 -21.30 -6.29 -9.97
CA SER A 139 -19.98 -6.38 -10.63
C SER A 139 -19.60 -5.06 -11.31
N SER A 140 -20.54 -4.40 -11.97
CA SER A 140 -20.30 -3.09 -12.60
C SER A 140 -20.08 -1.97 -11.57
N VAL A 141 -20.75 -2.04 -10.42
CA VAL A 141 -20.54 -1.08 -9.31
C VAL A 141 -19.15 -1.25 -8.74
N VAL A 142 -18.74 -2.47 -8.42
CA VAL A 142 -17.41 -2.77 -7.86
C VAL A 142 -16.30 -2.34 -8.82
N LYS A 143 -16.40 -2.68 -10.09
CA LYS A 143 -15.41 -2.27 -11.09
C LYS A 143 -15.24 -0.75 -11.17
N ARG A 144 -16.34 -0.01 -11.21
CA ARG A 144 -16.29 1.46 -11.27
C ARG A 144 -15.81 2.09 -9.97
N LEU A 145 -16.11 1.48 -8.83
CA LEU A 145 -15.59 1.90 -7.54
C LEU A 145 -14.06 1.68 -7.46
N GLU A 146 -13.57 0.56 -7.97
CA GLU A 146 -12.14 0.29 -8.08
C GLU A 146 -11.43 1.33 -8.97
N GLU A 147 -11.99 1.61 -10.17
CA GLU A 147 -11.47 2.64 -11.08
C GLU A 147 -11.47 4.02 -10.39
N TYR A 148 -12.52 4.34 -9.63
CA TYR A 148 -12.64 5.55 -8.86
C TYR A 148 -11.56 5.65 -7.77
N CYS A 149 -11.36 4.60 -6.98
CA CYS A 149 -10.33 4.55 -5.95
C CYS A 149 -8.92 4.76 -6.52
N LYS A 150 -8.62 4.16 -7.68
CA LYS A 150 -7.34 4.34 -8.37
C LYS A 150 -7.16 5.77 -8.90
N LYS A 151 -8.19 6.33 -9.50
CA LYS A 151 -8.17 7.66 -10.13
C LYS A 151 -8.03 8.79 -9.10
N TYR A 152 -8.76 8.69 -8.00
CA TYR A 152 -8.85 9.73 -6.97
C TYR A 152 -8.08 9.40 -5.69
N PHE A 153 -7.03 8.58 -5.81
CA PHE A 153 -6.27 8.02 -4.70
C PHE A 153 -5.86 9.07 -3.65
N SER A 154 -5.20 10.16 -4.08
CA SER A 154 -4.67 11.17 -3.15
C SER A 154 -5.78 11.89 -2.37
N GLY A 155 -6.89 12.25 -3.05
CA GLY A 155 -8.02 12.90 -2.40
C GLY A 155 -8.74 11.98 -1.40
N ILE A 156 -8.88 10.69 -1.74
CA ILE A 156 -9.49 9.70 -0.84
C ILE A 156 -8.57 9.47 0.38
N LEU A 157 -7.27 9.39 0.16
CA LEU A 157 -6.32 9.23 1.26
C LEU A 157 -6.42 10.38 2.27
N LEU A 158 -6.43 11.63 1.80
CA LEU A 158 -6.62 12.81 2.65
C LEU A 158 -7.98 12.79 3.38
N PHE A 159 -9.04 12.39 2.68
CA PHE A 159 -10.37 12.25 3.29
C PHE A 159 -10.39 11.24 4.44
N LEU A 160 -9.72 10.10 4.28
CA LEU A 160 -9.69 9.04 5.30
C LEU A 160 -8.76 9.39 6.48
N THR A 161 -7.65 10.10 6.23
CA THR A 161 -6.62 10.36 7.26
C THR A 161 -6.82 11.68 8.00
N GLU A 162 -7.26 12.73 7.31
CA GLU A 162 -7.29 14.10 7.84
C GLU A 162 -8.71 14.63 8.09
N ASN A 163 -9.74 13.79 7.92
CA ASN A 163 -11.12 14.25 7.95
C ASN A 163 -11.43 15.40 6.98
N ALA A 164 -10.60 15.57 5.94
CA ALA A 164 -10.80 16.56 4.90
C ALA A 164 -12.16 16.35 4.20
N GLU A 165 -12.72 17.39 3.59
CA GLU A 165 -13.81 17.19 2.63
C GLU A 165 -13.22 16.60 1.35
N LEU A 166 -13.98 15.72 0.69
CA LEU A 166 -13.63 15.25 -0.65
C LEU A 166 -13.75 16.44 -1.62
N ASP A 167 -12.67 17.21 -1.75
CA ASP A 167 -12.60 18.31 -2.71
C ASP A 167 -11.82 17.87 -3.95
N PHE A 168 -12.56 17.58 -5.01
CA PHE A 168 -12.00 17.29 -6.33
C PHE A 168 -12.25 18.47 -7.29
N SER A 169 -12.37 19.69 -6.76
CA SER A 169 -12.73 20.89 -7.53
C SER A 169 -11.83 21.17 -8.74
N GLU A 170 -10.54 20.81 -8.65
CA GLU A 170 -9.59 20.98 -9.74
C GLU A 170 -9.79 19.98 -10.90
N GLN A 171 -10.51 18.87 -10.69
CA GLN A 171 -10.74 17.81 -11.68
C GLN A 171 -12.17 17.76 -12.21
N ILE A 172 -13.02 18.75 -11.87
CA ILE A 172 -14.46 18.73 -12.09
C ILE A 172 -14.86 18.82 -13.58
N SER A 173 -14.02 19.34 -14.47
CA SER A 173 -14.42 19.58 -15.87
C SER A 173 -14.75 18.32 -16.69
N GLU A 174 -14.38 17.12 -16.22
CA GLU A 174 -14.60 15.85 -16.93
C GLU A 174 -15.17 14.72 -16.05
N LYS A 175 -15.72 15.02 -14.87
CA LYS A 175 -16.26 13.98 -14.00
C LYS A 175 -17.44 13.27 -14.66
N LYS A 176 -17.32 11.95 -14.81
CA LYS A 176 -18.45 11.14 -15.27
C LYS A 176 -19.54 11.15 -14.21
N GLU A 177 -20.79 11.20 -14.63
CA GLU A 177 -21.97 11.24 -13.76
C GLU A 177 -21.97 10.15 -12.67
N PHE A 178 -21.48 8.95 -13.00
CA PHE A 178 -21.34 7.86 -12.03
C PHE A 178 -20.34 8.17 -10.92
N GLU A 179 -19.21 8.80 -11.24
CA GLU A 179 -18.19 9.23 -10.27
C GLU A 179 -18.76 10.27 -9.31
N ALA A 180 -19.59 11.20 -9.81
CA ALA A 180 -20.28 12.18 -8.96
C ALA A 180 -21.24 11.53 -7.95
N PHE A 181 -21.90 10.42 -8.34
CA PHE A 181 -22.74 9.67 -7.40
C PHE A 181 -21.92 8.94 -6.34
N ILE A 182 -20.75 8.42 -6.69
CA ILE A 182 -19.84 7.83 -5.70
C ILE A 182 -19.39 8.90 -4.70
N ASP A 183 -18.96 10.07 -5.15
CA ASP A 183 -18.57 11.19 -4.27
C ASP A 183 -19.68 11.55 -3.30
N GLU A 184 -20.88 11.77 -3.81
CA GLU A 184 -22.04 12.14 -2.99
C GLU A 184 -22.34 11.05 -1.95
N PHE A 185 -22.24 9.78 -2.33
CA PHE A 185 -22.46 8.68 -1.42
C PHE A 185 -21.38 8.62 -0.32
N ILE A 186 -20.10 8.70 -0.70
CA ILE A 186 -18.99 8.64 0.24
C ILE A 186 -19.08 9.79 1.27
N GLN A 187 -19.43 10.98 0.85
CA GLN A 187 -19.64 12.10 1.78
C GLN A 187 -20.79 11.85 2.76
N LYS A 188 -21.88 11.23 2.31
CA LYS A 188 -23.02 10.88 3.18
C LYS A 188 -22.66 9.81 4.21
N VAL A 189 -21.86 8.81 3.84
CA VAL A 189 -21.53 7.71 4.73
C VAL A 189 -20.48 8.06 5.78
N LYS A 190 -19.85 9.23 5.70
CA LYS A 190 -18.88 9.71 6.71
C LYS A 190 -19.42 9.66 8.14
N SER A 191 -20.72 9.85 8.31
CA SER A 191 -21.41 9.78 9.63
C SER A 191 -21.87 8.36 10.00
N ASP A 192 -21.80 7.40 9.11
CA ASP A 192 -22.15 5.99 9.34
C ASP A 192 -20.88 5.16 9.43
N SER A 193 -20.53 4.75 10.65
CA SER A 193 -19.27 4.03 10.91
C SER A 193 -19.14 2.75 10.09
N MET A 194 -20.22 1.97 9.95
CA MET A 194 -20.16 0.69 9.24
C MET A 194 -19.96 0.87 7.74
N LEU A 195 -20.64 1.84 7.14
CA LEU A 195 -20.48 2.16 5.73
C LEU A 195 -19.10 2.81 5.45
N PHE A 196 -18.65 3.66 6.37
CA PHE A 196 -17.33 4.28 6.28
C PHE A 196 -16.21 3.22 6.37
N ASP A 197 -16.32 2.26 7.29
CA ASP A 197 -15.39 1.14 7.41
C ASP A 197 -15.38 0.28 6.15
N GLY A 198 -16.55 0.02 5.55
CA GLY A 198 -16.65 -0.72 4.29
C GLY A 198 -15.93 -0.03 3.14
N PHE A 199 -16.07 1.28 3.02
CA PHE A 199 -15.35 2.08 2.03
C PHE A 199 -13.84 2.06 2.28
N SER A 200 -13.44 2.28 3.52
CA SER A 200 -12.02 2.27 3.94
C SER A 200 -11.36 0.94 3.60
N GLN A 201 -12.00 -0.19 3.90
CA GLN A 201 -11.50 -1.52 3.58
C GLN A 201 -11.34 -1.74 2.07
N ILE A 202 -12.30 -1.30 1.26
CA ILE A 202 -12.17 -1.39 -0.20
C ILE A 202 -11.00 -0.54 -0.70
N PHE A 203 -10.90 0.70 -0.25
CA PHE A 203 -9.81 1.60 -0.65
C PHE A 203 -8.44 1.05 -0.28
N HIS A 204 -8.26 0.58 0.97
CA HIS A 204 -7.01 -0.05 1.41
C HIS A 204 -6.71 -1.31 0.61
N GLY A 205 -7.68 -2.18 0.40
CA GLY A 205 -7.50 -3.40 -0.39
C GLY A 205 -7.12 -3.14 -1.85
N VAL A 206 -7.78 -2.18 -2.51
CA VAL A 206 -7.43 -1.73 -3.88
C VAL A 206 -6.00 -1.18 -3.91
N THR A 207 -5.64 -0.37 -2.93
CA THR A 207 -4.30 0.21 -2.80
C THR A 207 -3.24 -0.87 -2.66
N LEU A 208 -3.44 -1.78 -1.71
CA LEU A 208 -2.52 -2.88 -1.45
C LEU A 208 -2.36 -3.78 -2.68
N LEU A 209 -3.47 -4.13 -3.34
CA LEU A 209 -3.41 -4.94 -4.56
C LEU A 209 -2.64 -4.21 -5.68
N ASN A 210 -2.86 -2.91 -5.86
CA ASN A 210 -2.12 -2.12 -6.85
C ASN A 210 -0.62 -2.06 -6.54
N ILE A 211 -0.23 -1.91 -5.27
CA ILE A 211 1.16 -1.99 -4.83
C ILE A 211 1.74 -3.39 -5.15
N PHE A 212 1.00 -4.45 -4.88
CA PHE A 212 1.41 -5.81 -5.23
C PHE A 212 1.63 -5.98 -6.73
N GLU A 213 0.66 -5.60 -7.55
CA GLU A 213 0.76 -5.70 -9.00
C GLU A 213 2.00 -4.97 -9.53
N LYS A 214 2.22 -3.75 -9.07
CA LYS A 214 3.39 -2.94 -9.42
C LYS A 214 4.70 -3.58 -8.95
N SER A 215 4.74 -4.12 -7.74
CA SER A 215 5.94 -4.81 -7.23
C SER A 215 6.25 -6.09 -8.01
N PHE A 216 5.24 -6.78 -8.55
CA PHE A 216 5.44 -7.98 -9.38
C PHE A 216 5.92 -7.63 -10.79
N GLU A 217 5.44 -6.55 -11.36
CA GLU A 217 6.00 -6.01 -12.59
C GLU A 217 7.49 -5.70 -12.40
N LEU A 218 7.86 -5.14 -11.24
CA LEU A 218 9.25 -4.87 -10.88
C LEU A 218 10.12 -6.13 -10.68
N THR A 219 9.57 -7.26 -10.22
CA THR A 219 10.34 -8.52 -10.07
C THR A 219 10.64 -9.22 -11.39
N ASN A 220 9.88 -8.95 -12.45
CA ASN A 220 10.17 -9.42 -13.81
C ASN A 220 11.17 -8.53 -14.55
N LEU A 221 11.75 -7.55 -13.88
CA LEU A 221 12.60 -6.52 -14.48
C LEU A 221 14.09 -6.90 -14.60
N ASP A 222 14.47 -8.15 -14.35
CA ASP A 222 15.84 -8.64 -14.64
C ASP A 222 16.20 -8.47 -16.14
N ASP A 223 15.20 -8.33 -17.03
CA ASP A 223 15.37 -8.08 -18.47
C ASP A 223 15.21 -6.61 -18.90
N TYR A 224 14.77 -5.70 -18.00
CA TYR A 224 14.63 -4.29 -18.33
C TYR A 224 15.87 -3.50 -17.88
N GLN A 225 16.39 -2.66 -18.78
CA GLN A 225 17.45 -1.68 -18.48
C GLN A 225 16.90 -0.59 -17.54
N LEU A 226 16.65 -0.93 -16.28
CA LEU A 226 16.15 0.01 -15.26
C LEU A 226 17.16 1.08 -14.89
N GLY A 227 18.45 0.85 -15.14
CA GLY A 227 19.54 1.77 -14.81
C GLY A 227 19.47 3.12 -15.50
N GLU A 228 18.61 3.32 -16.51
CA GLU A 228 18.37 4.60 -17.18
C GLU A 228 17.24 5.42 -16.53
N LYS A 229 16.43 4.80 -15.64
CA LYS A 229 15.34 5.52 -14.99
C LYS A 229 15.84 6.33 -13.81
N VAL A 230 15.34 7.56 -13.72
CA VAL A 230 15.66 8.51 -12.66
C VAL A 230 14.52 8.55 -11.65
N PHE A 231 14.84 8.37 -10.37
CA PHE A 231 13.92 8.58 -9.26
C PHE A 231 14.19 9.91 -8.60
N PHE A 232 13.20 10.79 -8.60
CA PHE A 232 13.25 12.02 -7.84
C PHE A 232 12.70 11.77 -6.44
N LEU A 233 13.52 12.05 -5.43
CA LEU A 233 13.20 11.84 -4.02
C LEU A 233 12.64 13.13 -3.42
N ASP A 234 11.48 13.05 -2.80
CA ASP A 234 10.88 14.17 -2.09
C ASP A 234 11.48 14.35 -0.69
N THR A 235 11.13 15.44 -0.03
CA THR A 235 11.61 15.81 1.31
C THR A 235 11.31 14.72 2.34
N ASN A 236 10.13 14.08 2.28
CA ASN A 236 9.75 13.05 3.24
C ASN A 236 10.58 11.77 3.09
N ILE A 237 10.86 11.39 1.85
CA ILE A 237 11.72 10.23 1.56
C ILE A 237 13.16 10.52 1.98
N LEU A 238 13.67 11.73 1.71
CA LEU A 238 15.01 12.14 2.14
C LEU A 238 15.14 12.12 3.67
N LEU A 239 14.14 12.62 4.41
CA LEU A 239 14.12 12.54 5.87
C LEU A 239 14.25 11.11 6.39
N ARG A 240 13.57 10.16 5.76
CA ARG A 240 13.61 8.74 6.13
C ARG A 240 14.95 8.10 5.82
N ILE A 241 15.50 8.35 4.63
CA ILE A 241 16.80 7.82 4.19
C ILE A 241 17.94 8.40 5.04
N LEU A 242 17.81 9.65 5.48
CA LEU A 242 18.77 10.33 6.36
C LEU A 242 18.61 9.97 7.84
N GLU A 243 17.65 9.10 8.16
CA GLU A 243 17.34 8.64 9.53
C GLU A 243 16.88 9.78 10.45
N LEU A 244 16.13 10.73 9.90
CA LEU A 244 15.62 11.91 10.61
C LEU A 244 14.14 11.79 10.99
N GLN A 245 13.57 10.57 10.96
CA GLN A 245 12.22 10.26 11.41
C GLN A 245 12.22 9.16 12.47
N SER A 246 11.06 8.62 12.83
CA SER A 246 11.00 7.48 13.76
C SER A 246 11.58 6.22 13.13
N ASP A 247 12.01 5.28 13.95
CA ASP A 247 12.65 4.03 13.52
C ASP A 247 11.84 3.28 12.47
N TYR A 248 10.51 3.27 12.61
CA TYR A 248 9.61 2.65 11.63
C TYR A 248 9.72 3.29 10.24
N TYR A 249 9.69 4.62 10.18
CA TYR A 249 9.79 5.34 8.90
C TYR A 249 11.22 5.31 8.33
N ASN A 250 12.23 5.36 9.18
CA ASN A 250 13.62 5.23 8.79
C ASN A 250 13.90 3.86 8.18
N GLN A 251 13.36 2.79 8.78
CA GLN A 251 13.46 1.44 8.24
C GLN A 251 12.83 1.34 6.84
N ALA A 252 11.62 1.89 6.65
CA ALA A 252 10.96 1.91 5.35
C ALA A 252 11.75 2.71 4.30
N GLY A 253 12.33 3.85 4.68
CA GLY A 253 13.19 4.65 3.81
C GLY A 253 14.46 3.90 3.39
N LYS A 254 15.06 3.18 4.32
CA LYS A 254 16.24 2.34 4.05
C LYS A 254 15.93 1.20 3.10
N GLU A 255 14.82 0.50 3.31
CA GLU A 255 14.37 -0.58 2.41
C GLU A 255 14.12 -0.06 0.98
N LEU A 256 13.46 1.10 0.85
CA LEU A 256 13.30 1.74 -0.45
C LEU A 256 14.64 2.08 -1.10
N TYR A 257 15.56 2.69 -0.34
CA TYR A 257 16.89 3.04 -0.82
C TYR A 257 17.66 1.79 -1.30
N ASP A 258 17.64 0.70 -0.53
CA ASP A 258 18.30 -0.55 -0.89
C ASP A 258 17.72 -1.16 -2.18
N ILE A 259 16.40 -1.06 -2.39
CA ILE A 259 15.73 -1.46 -3.63
C ILE A 259 16.22 -0.61 -4.81
N LEU A 260 16.25 0.73 -4.66
CA LEU A 260 16.71 1.64 -5.72
C LEU A 260 18.18 1.37 -6.10
N LEU A 261 19.04 1.10 -5.11
CA LEU A 261 20.43 0.70 -5.35
C LEU A 261 20.54 -0.65 -6.05
N LYS A 262 19.80 -1.64 -5.57
CA LYS A 262 19.81 -3.00 -6.13
C LYS A 262 19.49 -3.00 -7.62
N TYR A 263 18.52 -2.20 -8.02
CA TYR A 263 18.08 -2.09 -9.41
C TYR A 263 18.81 -0.98 -10.18
N LYS A 264 19.86 -0.37 -9.59
CA LYS A 264 20.73 0.62 -10.23
C LYS A 264 19.99 1.86 -10.74
N PHE A 265 18.91 2.25 -10.09
CA PHE A 265 18.22 3.50 -10.41
C PHE A 265 19.12 4.71 -10.12
N GLN A 266 19.03 5.73 -10.97
CA GLN A 266 19.61 7.03 -10.67
C GLN A 266 18.70 7.75 -9.66
N MET A 267 19.24 8.13 -8.52
CA MET A 267 18.50 8.87 -7.50
C MET A 267 18.86 10.34 -7.56
N LYS A 268 17.85 11.19 -7.64
CA LYS A 268 18.03 12.66 -7.72
C LYS A 268 17.08 13.35 -6.75
N ALA A 269 17.46 14.56 -6.33
CA ALA A 269 16.61 15.48 -5.61
C ALA A 269 16.71 16.87 -6.23
N PHE A 270 15.61 17.59 -6.28
CA PHE A 270 15.63 18.98 -6.72
C PHE A 270 16.28 19.89 -5.67
N ARG A 271 16.88 20.99 -6.11
CA ARG A 271 17.46 21.99 -5.21
C ARG A 271 16.41 22.49 -4.21
N ILE A 272 15.21 22.81 -4.67
CA ILE A 272 14.11 23.26 -3.84
C ILE A 272 13.72 22.21 -2.76
N THR A 273 13.80 20.93 -3.07
CA THR A 273 13.55 19.83 -2.09
C THR A 273 14.64 19.84 -1.01
N ILE A 274 15.88 20.13 -1.35
CA ILE A 274 16.97 20.24 -0.37
C ILE A 274 16.80 21.47 0.51
N ASP A 275 16.45 22.61 -0.10
CA ASP A 275 16.19 23.85 0.64
C ASP A 275 15.01 23.68 1.63
N GLU A 276 13.95 22.97 1.21
CA GLU A 276 12.83 22.59 2.08
C GLU A 276 13.30 21.69 3.22
N LEU A 277 14.08 20.64 2.94
CA LEU A 277 14.64 19.73 3.92
C LEU A 277 15.45 20.48 4.98
N GLU A 278 16.38 21.35 4.53
CA GLU A 278 17.18 22.16 5.43
C GLU A 278 16.32 23.13 6.24
N SER A 279 15.30 23.73 5.64
CA SER A 279 14.38 24.65 6.30
C SER A 279 13.60 23.96 7.41
N LEU A 280 13.10 22.72 7.16
CA LEU A 280 12.43 21.90 8.17
C LEU A 280 13.37 21.57 9.34
N ILE A 281 14.61 21.18 9.05
CA ILE A 281 15.60 20.88 10.09
C ILE A 281 15.97 22.15 10.88
N ARG A 282 16.16 23.29 10.21
CA ARG A 282 16.43 24.59 10.88
C ARG A 282 15.25 25.06 11.72
N GLY A 283 14.02 24.76 11.30
CA GLY A 283 12.81 25.10 12.04
C GLY A 283 12.81 24.59 13.46
N TYR A 284 13.40 23.42 13.70
CA TYR A 284 13.57 22.90 15.06
C TYR A 284 14.48 23.80 15.92
N LYS A 285 15.59 24.26 15.37
CA LYS A 285 16.54 25.14 16.09
C LYS A 285 15.89 26.45 16.56
N TYR A 286 15.10 27.08 15.68
CA TYR A 286 14.44 28.35 16.02
C TYR A 286 13.23 28.19 16.93
N ASN A 287 12.53 27.07 16.83
CA ASN A 287 11.31 26.83 17.57
C ASN A 287 11.50 25.98 18.84
N HIS A 288 12.72 25.56 19.15
CA HIS A 288 13.06 24.72 20.30
C HIS A 288 12.47 25.25 21.62
N VAL A 289 12.46 26.58 21.83
CA VAL A 289 11.90 27.24 23.03
C VAL A 289 10.37 27.19 23.05
N TYR A 290 9.70 27.19 21.89
CA TYR A 290 8.24 27.19 21.77
C TYR A 290 7.65 25.78 21.93
N PHE A 291 8.38 24.74 21.54
CA PHE A 291 7.94 23.35 21.66
C PHE A 291 7.88 22.84 23.10
N LEU A 292 8.59 23.47 24.03
CA LEU A 292 8.46 23.22 25.46
C LEU A 292 7.08 23.63 26.03
N LYS A 293 6.24 24.33 25.25
CA LYS A 293 4.94 24.86 25.67
C LYS A 293 3.71 24.06 25.19
N GLY A 294 3.87 22.82 24.71
CA GLY A 294 2.75 21.88 24.54
C GLY A 294 1.86 22.10 23.31
N ARG A 295 2.35 22.70 22.21
CA ARG A 295 1.66 22.72 20.92
C ARG A 295 1.98 21.46 20.11
N ASP A 296 1.06 21.03 19.22
CA ASP A 296 1.26 19.91 18.30
C ASP A 296 2.60 20.04 17.57
N ILE A 297 3.47 19.07 17.82
CA ILE A 297 4.84 19.08 17.33
C ILE A 297 4.86 18.19 16.09
N SER A 298 5.42 18.69 14.98
CA SER A 298 5.65 17.83 13.81
C SER A 298 6.54 16.64 14.21
N HIS A 299 6.34 15.51 13.55
CA HIS A 299 6.98 14.23 13.89
C HIS A 299 8.51 14.33 13.95
N ILE A 300 9.12 15.13 13.07
CA ILE A 300 10.58 15.37 13.05
C ILE A 300 11.07 16.07 14.32
N TYR A 301 10.31 17.01 14.84
CA TYR A 301 10.70 17.76 16.05
C TYR A 301 10.61 16.91 17.32
N GLN A 302 9.65 16.00 17.36
CA GLN A 302 9.56 15.04 18.48
C GLN A 302 10.79 14.15 18.51
N ILE A 303 11.27 13.68 17.37
CA ILE A 303 12.49 12.83 17.25
C ILE A 303 13.73 13.58 17.71
N PHE A 304 13.87 14.85 17.29
CA PHE A 304 15.01 15.65 17.74
C PHE A 304 14.98 15.90 19.25
N LYS A 305 13.79 16.08 19.82
CA LYS A 305 13.59 16.23 21.25
C LYS A 305 13.89 14.95 22.01
N ASP A 306 13.37 13.82 21.52
CA ASP A 306 13.53 12.51 22.19
C ASP A 306 14.99 12.02 22.16
N ASN A 307 15.78 12.49 21.19
CA ASN A 307 17.20 12.22 21.07
C ASN A 307 18.10 13.31 21.67
N ASP A 308 17.53 14.26 22.42
CA ASP A 308 18.24 15.37 23.09
C ASP A 308 19.16 16.18 22.13
N PHE A 309 18.75 16.35 20.85
CA PHE A 309 19.53 17.14 19.90
C PHE A 309 19.63 18.62 20.33
N MET A 310 20.84 19.08 20.48
CA MET A 310 21.16 20.47 20.77
C MET A 310 21.21 21.30 19.49
N PRO A 311 21.05 22.65 19.55
CA PRO A 311 21.17 23.51 18.38
C PRO A 311 22.45 23.30 17.52
N ALA A 312 23.57 22.99 18.18
CA ALA A 312 24.83 22.68 17.48
C ALA A 312 24.78 21.36 16.70
N ASP A 313 23.98 20.37 17.17
CA ASP A 313 23.81 19.12 16.44
C ASP A 313 22.97 19.33 15.19
N ILE A 314 21.97 20.23 15.25
CA ILE A 314 21.17 20.63 14.11
C ILE A 314 22.02 21.31 13.04
N ASP A 315 22.91 22.23 13.41
CA ASP A 315 23.84 22.87 12.47
C ASP A 315 24.72 21.80 11.82
N ARG A 316 25.26 20.87 12.59
CA ARG A 316 26.09 19.77 12.06
C ARG A 316 25.31 18.86 11.10
N ILE A 317 24.04 18.58 11.37
CA ILE A 317 23.18 17.80 10.45
C ILE A 317 23.04 18.54 9.13
N ILE A 318 22.71 19.84 9.16
CA ILE A 318 22.55 20.66 7.97
C ILE A 318 23.84 20.74 7.17
N ASP A 319 24.96 21.05 7.81
CA ASP A 319 26.28 21.16 7.16
C ASP A 319 26.69 19.84 6.48
N ASN A 320 26.23 18.71 6.97
CA ASN A 320 26.54 17.39 6.43
C ASN A 320 25.48 16.82 5.48
N VAL A 321 24.33 17.48 5.25
CA VAL A 321 23.27 16.97 4.36
C VAL A 321 23.81 16.66 2.97
N HIS A 322 24.46 17.63 2.34
CA HIS A 322 25.03 17.47 1.00
C HIS A 322 26.04 16.32 0.91
N ASP A 323 26.94 16.22 1.88
CA ASP A 323 27.93 15.14 1.92
C ASP A 323 27.31 13.79 2.14
N LYS A 324 26.26 13.70 2.96
CA LYS A 324 25.47 12.46 3.16
C LYS A 324 24.77 12.05 1.88
N LEU A 325 24.08 12.97 1.20
CA LEU A 325 23.40 12.69 -0.06
C LEU A 325 24.37 12.21 -1.13
N LYS A 326 25.54 12.85 -1.23
CA LYS A 326 26.60 12.42 -2.16
C LYS A 326 27.11 11.01 -1.85
N LYS A 327 27.32 10.67 -0.57
CA LYS A 327 27.70 9.31 -0.15
C LYS A 327 26.63 8.29 -0.49
N LEU A 328 25.36 8.68 -0.42
CA LEU A 328 24.20 7.88 -0.80
C LEU A 328 23.94 7.88 -2.32
N LYS A 329 24.84 8.46 -3.13
CA LYS A 329 24.69 8.56 -4.60
C LYS A 329 23.36 9.19 -5.02
N ILE A 330 22.92 10.19 -4.28
CA ILE A 330 21.75 11.02 -4.59
C ILE A 330 22.28 12.33 -5.17
N ASP A 331 22.02 12.57 -6.45
CA ASP A 331 22.46 13.78 -7.15
C ASP A 331 21.48 14.93 -6.90
N ILE A 332 21.99 16.12 -6.66
CA ILE A 332 21.18 17.33 -6.55
C ILE A 332 21.16 18.02 -7.92
N VAL A 333 19.96 18.31 -8.41
CA VAL A 333 19.72 18.96 -9.69
C VAL A 333 18.98 20.27 -9.50
N ASP A 334 19.32 21.24 -10.35
CA ASP A 334 18.65 22.54 -10.33
C ASP A 334 17.29 22.45 -11.01
N ASP A 335 16.32 23.25 -10.53
CA ASP A 335 14.91 23.19 -10.94
C ASP A 335 14.71 23.63 -12.41
N ASP A 336 15.65 24.40 -12.98
CA ASP A 336 15.58 24.90 -14.36
C ASP A 336 15.74 23.80 -15.43
N ASN A 337 16.11 22.57 -15.03
CA ASN A 337 16.29 21.44 -15.94
C ASN A 337 15.02 20.57 -16.14
N ILE A 338 13.87 21.04 -15.67
CA ILE A 338 12.61 20.28 -15.68
C ILE A 338 12.02 20.13 -17.09
N GLU A 339 12.34 21.01 -18.04
CA GLU A 339 11.71 21.04 -19.39
C GLU A 339 11.96 19.79 -20.25
N ASN A 340 12.86 18.87 -19.85
CA ASN A 340 13.23 17.68 -20.63
C ASN A 340 13.00 16.34 -19.91
N VAL A 341 12.21 16.31 -18.85
CA VAL A 341 11.92 15.07 -18.13
C VAL A 341 10.52 14.60 -18.51
N ASP A 342 10.41 13.46 -19.18
CA ASP A 342 9.14 12.76 -19.36
C ASP A 342 8.60 12.36 -17.99
N TYR A 343 7.63 13.12 -17.48
CA TYR A 343 6.94 12.82 -16.23
C TYR A 343 6.02 11.62 -16.42
N TYR A 344 6.38 10.49 -15.86
CA TYR A 344 5.41 9.47 -15.52
C TYR A 344 4.84 9.84 -14.13
N THR A 345 3.71 10.53 -14.12
CA THR A 345 2.88 10.70 -12.92
C THR A 345 2.32 9.32 -12.56
N PHE A 346 2.69 8.84 -11.37
CA PHE A 346 2.15 7.65 -10.75
C PHE A 346 0.83 7.93 -10.05
#